data_d724822fe2c5a0921e34653b23b15e8e
#
_entry.id   d724822fe2c5a0921e34653b23b15e8e
#
_cell.length_a   1.000
_cell.length_b   1.000
_cell.length_c   1.000
_cell.angle_alpha   90.00
_cell.angle_beta   90.00
_cell.angle_gamma   90.00
#
_symmetry.space_group_name_H-M   'P 1'
#
loop_
_entity.id
_entity.type
_entity.pdbx_description
1 polymer ?
#
loop_
_entity_poly.entity_id
_entity_poly.type
_entity_poly.pdbx_seq_one_letter_code
_entity_poly.pdbx_strand_id
1 'polypeptide(L)'
;MKILVIDGQGGRLGRSLIEGIRARCPDAEITAVGTNSIATRNMLTANVADHLATGENAVIVACRSAHVIAGPIGIIMADALLGEITPAMAAAVASSAAARVLVPMNLCDTYVAGVDKSASEIIEDALEHIRSLAEV
;
A
#
# COMPACT_ATOMS: atom_id res chain seq x y z
N MET A 1 -8.72 -9.85 -9.55
CA MET A 1 -8.76 -8.60 -8.76
C MET A 1 -7.41 -7.90 -8.88
N LYS A 2 -7.41 -6.58 -9.09
CA LYS A 2 -6.20 -5.76 -9.18
C LYS A 2 -5.92 -5.09 -7.86
N ILE A 3 -4.78 -5.40 -7.24
CA ILE A 3 -4.37 -4.86 -5.95
C ILE A 3 -3.13 -4.00 -6.15
N LEU A 4 -3.22 -2.74 -5.72
CA LEU A 4 -2.11 -1.80 -5.73
C LEU A 4 -1.57 -1.65 -4.31
N VAL A 5 -0.28 -1.89 -4.14
CA VAL A 5 0.43 -1.62 -2.89
C VAL A 5 1.37 -0.44 -3.10
N ILE A 6 1.23 0.56 -2.26
CA ILE A 6 2.08 1.76 -2.29
C ILE A 6 2.85 1.82 -0.98
N ASP A 7 4.17 2.00 -1.05
CA ASP A 7 5.01 2.21 0.12
C ASP A 7 6.15 3.18 -0.19
N GLY A 8 6.74 3.70 0.86
CA GLY A 8 7.84 4.62 0.78
C GLY A 8 9.00 4.21 1.70
N GLN A 9 9.92 5.13 1.91
CA GLN A 9 11.11 4.93 2.73
C GLN A 9 11.84 3.62 2.37
N GLY A 10 11.97 2.68 3.30
CA GLY A 10 12.65 1.40 3.06
C GLY A 10 11.82 0.31 2.38
N GLY A 11 10.51 0.51 2.22
CA GLY A 11 9.63 -0.44 1.53
C GLY A 11 9.31 -1.73 2.29
N ARG A 12 9.61 -1.79 3.58
CA ARG A 12 9.42 -3.02 4.39
C ARG A 12 7.96 -3.39 4.57
N LEU A 13 7.11 -2.42 4.84
CA LEU A 13 5.67 -2.66 4.99
C LEU A 13 5.07 -3.12 3.66
N GLY A 14 5.40 -2.44 2.57
CA GLY A 14 4.95 -2.80 1.23
C GLY A 14 5.36 -4.22 0.86
N ARG A 15 6.60 -4.60 1.16
CA ARG A 15 7.10 -5.96 0.96
C ARG A 15 6.27 -6.99 1.75
N SER A 16 6.05 -6.75 3.03
CA SER A 16 5.24 -7.64 3.87
C SER A 16 3.82 -7.79 3.35
N LEU A 17 3.23 -6.68 2.88
CA LEU A 17 1.88 -6.70 2.30
C LEU A 17 1.82 -7.53 1.02
N ILE A 18 2.72 -7.30 0.05
CA ILE A 18 2.66 -8.06 -1.22
C ILE A 18 2.93 -9.55 -1.02
N GLU A 19 3.84 -9.91 -0.11
CA GLU A 19 4.09 -11.31 0.24
C GLU A 19 2.83 -11.95 0.85
N GLY A 20 2.20 -11.27 1.81
CA GLY A 20 0.98 -11.74 2.46
C GLY A 20 -0.22 -11.80 1.52
N ILE A 21 -0.36 -10.83 0.60
CA ILE A 21 -1.41 -10.82 -0.42
C ILE A 21 -1.24 -11.99 -1.38
N ARG A 22 -0.03 -12.23 -1.89
CA ARG A 22 0.21 -13.33 -2.80
C ARG A 22 -0.12 -14.68 -2.18
N ALA A 23 0.20 -14.85 -0.89
CA ALA A 23 -0.09 -16.08 -0.17
C ALA A 23 -1.61 -16.34 -0.01
N ARG A 24 -2.40 -15.28 0.15
CA ARG A 24 -3.86 -15.38 0.40
C ARG A 24 -4.72 -15.23 -0.85
N CYS A 25 -4.20 -14.52 -1.85
CA CYS A 25 -4.90 -14.21 -3.10
C CYS A 25 -4.00 -14.57 -4.28
N PRO A 26 -3.76 -15.86 -4.55
CA PRO A 26 -2.77 -16.30 -5.55
C PRO A 26 -3.09 -15.78 -6.97
N ASP A 27 -4.36 -15.58 -7.28
CA ASP A 27 -4.82 -15.14 -8.60
C ASP A 27 -4.93 -13.61 -8.74
N ALA A 28 -4.60 -12.85 -7.69
CA ALA A 28 -4.64 -11.39 -7.76
C ALA A 28 -3.50 -10.85 -8.64
N GLU A 29 -3.81 -9.83 -9.43
CA GLU A 29 -2.80 -9.03 -10.13
C GLU A 29 -2.28 -7.98 -9.17
N ILE A 30 -1.02 -8.09 -8.78
CA ILE A 30 -0.38 -7.22 -7.79
C ILE A 30 0.53 -6.23 -8.50
N THR A 31 0.24 -4.95 -8.34
CA THR A 31 1.12 -3.84 -8.70
C THR A 31 1.71 -3.24 -7.43
N ALA A 32 3.02 -3.11 -7.37
CA ALA A 32 3.71 -2.46 -6.27
C ALA A 32 4.37 -1.16 -6.75
N VAL A 33 4.09 -0.06 -6.08
CA VAL A 33 4.69 1.24 -6.42
C VAL A 33 5.42 1.79 -5.21
N GLY A 34 6.74 1.99 -5.35
CA GLY A 34 7.55 2.70 -4.37
C GLY A 34 7.56 4.19 -4.65
N THR A 35 7.52 5.02 -3.61
CA THR A 35 7.70 6.46 -3.75
C THR A 35 9.16 6.83 -4.07
N ASN A 36 10.09 5.92 -3.82
CA ASN A 36 11.52 6.01 -4.13
C ASN A 36 12.04 4.65 -4.60
N SER A 37 13.22 4.64 -5.21
CA SER A 37 13.80 3.42 -5.79
C SER A 37 14.18 2.36 -4.77
N ILE A 38 14.51 2.75 -3.54
CA ILE A 38 14.85 1.81 -2.46
C ILE A 38 13.61 0.99 -2.08
N ALA A 39 12.48 1.66 -1.88
CA ALA A 39 11.21 1.01 -1.56
C ALA A 39 10.78 0.07 -2.70
N THR A 40 10.85 0.53 -3.96
CA THR A 40 10.54 -0.31 -5.12
C THR A 40 11.44 -1.54 -5.18
N ARG A 41 12.75 -1.36 -4.95
CA ARG A 41 13.71 -2.47 -4.98
C ARG A 41 13.41 -3.51 -3.89
N ASN A 42 13.06 -3.08 -2.69
CA ASN A 42 12.72 -4.01 -1.61
C ASN A 42 11.49 -4.85 -1.98
N MET A 43 10.48 -4.25 -2.58
CA MET A 43 9.30 -4.97 -3.07
C MET A 43 9.63 -5.87 -4.28
N LEU A 44 10.51 -5.42 -5.17
CA LEU A 44 10.99 -6.23 -6.31
C LEU A 44 11.66 -7.52 -5.85
N THR A 45 12.50 -7.46 -4.81
CA THR A 45 13.25 -8.62 -4.32
C THR A 45 12.37 -9.68 -3.65
N ALA A 46 11.14 -9.34 -3.25
CA ALA A 46 10.16 -10.32 -2.80
C ALA A 46 9.71 -11.26 -3.92
N ASN A 47 9.82 -10.82 -5.17
CA ASN A 47 9.51 -11.61 -6.38
C ASN A 47 8.08 -12.16 -6.41
N VAL A 48 7.12 -11.38 -5.95
CA VAL A 48 5.69 -11.78 -5.90
C VAL A 48 4.76 -10.78 -6.58
N ALA A 49 5.20 -9.54 -6.86
CA ALA A 49 4.42 -8.57 -7.60
C ALA A 49 4.50 -8.83 -9.11
N ASP A 50 3.39 -8.62 -9.81
CA ASP A 50 3.33 -8.76 -11.26
C ASP A 50 3.91 -7.53 -11.95
N HIS A 51 3.69 -6.35 -11.37
CA HIS A 51 4.16 -5.08 -11.90
C HIS A 51 4.79 -4.24 -10.79
N LEU A 52 5.86 -3.51 -11.14
CA LEU A 52 6.53 -2.58 -10.22
C LEU A 52 6.83 -1.27 -10.95
N ALA A 53 6.66 -0.18 -10.23
CA ALA A 53 6.97 1.15 -10.73
C ALA A 53 7.37 2.07 -9.57
N THR A 54 7.89 3.25 -9.90
CA THR A 54 8.40 4.19 -8.90
C THR A 54 7.89 5.60 -9.17
N GLY A 55 7.44 6.27 -8.11
CA GLY A 55 7.23 7.72 -8.13
C GLY A 55 5.80 8.17 -8.32
N GLU A 56 5.63 9.50 -8.34
CA GLU A 56 4.33 10.16 -8.31
C GLU A 56 3.41 9.76 -9.45
N ASN A 57 3.90 9.83 -10.68
CA ASN A 57 3.06 9.51 -11.83
C ASN A 57 2.64 8.04 -11.84
N ALA A 58 3.52 7.15 -11.41
CA ALA A 58 3.21 5.72 -11.28
C ALA A 58 2.07 5.48 -10.28
N VAL A 59 2.07 6.18 -9.14
CA VAL A 59 0.96 6.14 -8.17
C VAL A 59 -0.34 6.61 -8.81
N ILE A 60 -0.32 7.77 -9.46
CA ILE A 60 -1.51 8.37 -10.08
C ILE A 60 -2.11 7.44 -11.13
N VAL A 61 -1.27 6.89 -12.00
CA VAL A 61 -1.71 6.00 -13.08
C VAL A 61 -2.26 4.68 -12.51
N ALA A 62 -1.54 4.08 -11.57
CA ALA A 62 -1.96 2.80 -10.98
C ALA A 62 -3.28 2.90 -10.21
N CYS A 63 -3.54 4.03 -9.55
CA CYS A 63 -4.80 4.27 -8.84
C CYS A 63 -6.04 4.22 -9.75
N ARG A 64 -5.88 4.48 -11.04
CA ARG A 64 -7.01 4.53 -11.99
C ARG A 64 -7.68 3.18 -12.22
N SER A 65 -6.95 2.10 -12.11
CA SER A 65 -7.43 0.75 -12.42
C SER A 65 -7.42 -0.21 -11.23
N ALA A 66 -6.98 0.23 -10.07
CA ALA A 66 -6.95 -0.61 -8.87
C ALA A 66 -8.37 -0.90 -8.35
N HIS A 67 -8.59 -2.12 -7.89
CA HIS A 67 -9.79 -2.49 -7.14
C HIS A 67 -9.57 -2.33 -5.63
N VAL A 68 -8.35 -2.57 -5.17
CA VAL A 68 -7.90 -2.38 -3.78
C VAL A 68 -6.59 -1.63 -3.78
N ILE A 69 -6.45 -0.65 -2.91
CA ILE A 69 -5.19 0.05 -2.63
C ILE A 69 -4.81 -0.22 -1.18
N ALA A 70 -3.61 -0.71 -0.97
CA ALA A 70 -3.08 -0.98 0.37
C ALA A 70 -1.73 -0.31 0.59
N GLY A 71 -1.45 0.04 1.82
CA GLY A 71 -0.19 0.65 2.23
C GLY A 71 -0.28 1.32 3.59
N PRO A 72 0.78 2.02 4.02
CA PRO A 72 0.70 2.82 5.23
C PRO A 72 -0.34 3.92 5.08
N ILE A 73 -0.97 4.32 6.19
CA ILE A 73 -1.98 5.38 6.16
C ILE A 73 -1.44 6.70 5.58
N GLY A 74 -0.14 6.91 5.68
CA GLY A 74 0.53 8.09 5.12
C GLY A 74 0.33 8.28 3.62
N ILE A 75 -0.06 7.25 2.86
CA ILE A 75 -0.29 7.38 1.42
C ILE A 75 -1.49 8.26 1.06
N ILE A 76 -2.39 8.54 2.02
CA ILE A 76 -3.50 9.51 1.85
C ILE A 76 -3.21 10.86 2.51
N MET A 77 -2.03 11.04 3.06
CA MET A 77 -1.65 12.25 3.80
C MET A 77 -0.62 13.04 3.01
N ALA A 78 -1.00 14.22 2.53
CA ALA A 78 -0.07 15.10 1.82
C ALA A 78 1.17 15.38 2.66
N ASP A 79 2.34 15.30 2.02
CA ASP A 79 3.67 15.53 2.60
C ASP A 79 4.11 14.51 3.67
N ALA A 80 3.38 13.42 3.84
CA ALA A 80 3.79 12.33 4.73
C ALA A 80 5.07 11.63 4.24
N LEU A 81 5.66 10.83 5.10
CA LEU A 81 6.92 10.11 4.85
C LEU A 81 8.05 11.07 4.44
N LEU A 82 8.23 12.16 5.22
CA LEU A 82 9.24 13.19 4.97
C LEU A 82 9.13 13.84 3.58
N GLY A 83 7.90 13.99 3.09
CA GLY A 83 7.63 14.59 1.79
C GLY A 83 7.62 13.61 0.62
N GLU A 84 7.83 12.32 0.84
CA GLU A 84 7.78 11.33 -0.23
C GLU A 84 6.36 11.21 -0.83
N ILE A 85 5.33 11.45 -0.02
CA ILE A 85 3.94 11.48 -0.48
C ILE A 85 3.59 12.91 -0.88
N THR A 86 3.55 13.16 -2.17
CA THR A 86 3.14 14.47 -2.67
C THR A 86 1.64 14.69 -2.49
N PRO A 87 1.16 15.95 -2.44
CA PRO A 87 -0.28 16.23 -2.44
C PRO A 87 -1.04 15.55 -3.60
N ALA A 88 -0.42 15.47 -4.78
CA ALA A 88 -1.02 14.80 -5.93
C ALA A 88 -1.17 13.29 -5.72
N MET A 89 -0.18 12.64 -5.11
CA MET A 89 -0.26 11.22 -4.74
C MET A 89 -1.38 10.97 -3.73
N ALA A 90 -1.40 11.74 -2.65
CA ALA A 90 -2.41 11.61 -1.61
C ALA A 90 -3.83 11.80 -2.18
N ALA A 91 -4.03 12.80 -3.04
CA ALA A 91 -5.29 13.05 -3.71
C ALA A 91 -5.69 11.88 -4.63
N ALA A 92 -4.76 11.32 -5.39
CA ALA A 92 -5.03 10.19 -6.30
C ALA A 92 -5.50 8.96 -5.52
N VAL A 93 -4.85 8.64 -4.40
CA VAL A 93 -5.25 7.51 -3.55
C VAL A 93 -6.59 7.78 -2.89
N ALA A 94 -6.76 8.93 -2.26
CA ALA A 94 -7.96 9.26 -1.50
C ALA A 94 -9.22 9.38 -2.38
N SER A 95 -9.08 9.85 -3.62
CA SER A 95 -10.19 10.02 -4.58
C SER A 95 -10.44 8.78 -5.45
N SER A 96 -9.62 7.76 -5.38
CA SER A 96 -9.80 6.52 -6.14
C SER A 96 -11.11 5.81 -5.76
N ALA A 97 -11.73 5.16 -6.75
CA ALA A 97 -12.88 4.29 -6.52
C ALA A 97 -12.52 2.96 -5.84
N ALA A 98 -11.23 2.63 -5.74
CA ALA A 98 -10.75 1.42 -5.09
C ALA A 98 -11.10 1.39 -3.59
N ALA A 99 -11.30 0.20 -3.05
CA ALA A 99 -11.29 0.01 -1.60
C ALA A 99 -9.89 0.32 -1.07
N ARG A 100 -9.80 1.07 0.04
CA ARG A 100 -8.51 1.41 0.66
C ARG A 100 -8.32 0.66 1.95
N VAL A 101 -7.22 -0.07 2.06
CA VAL A 101 -6.83 -0.82 3.26
C VAL A 101 -5.54 -0.21 3.77
N LEU A 102 -5.65 0.59 4.82
CA LEU A 102 -4.57 1.43 5.30
C LEU A 102 -4.02 0.93 6.63
N VAL A 103 -2.71 0.74 6.68
CA VAL A 103 -2.02 0.32 7.89
C VAL A 103 -1.58 1.56 8.67
N PRO A 104 -2.04 1.74 9.93
CA PRO A 104 -1.73 2.93 10.73
C PRO A 104 -0.31 2.84 11.33
N MET A 105 0.71 2.94 10.48
CA MET A 105 2.11 2.94 10.87
C MET A 105 2.78 4.25 10.44
N ASN A 106 3.84 4.66 11.18
CA ASN A 106 4.58 5.88 10.93
C ASN A 106 3.70 7.14 10.94
N LEU A 107 2.91 7.26 12.00
CA LEU A 107 1.89 8.31 12.17
C LEU A 107 2.49 9.62 12.71
N CYS A 108 3.40 10.27 12.01
CA CYS A 108 3.96 11.55 12.46
C CYS A 108 2.87 12.49 12.96
N ASP A 109 2.88 12.81 14.25
CA ASP A 109 1.92 13.70 14.93
C ASP A 109 0.43 13.40 14.68
N THR A 110 0.10 12.18 14.24
CA THR A 110 -1.27 11.75 13.99
C THR A 110 -1.61 10.55 14.87
N TYR A 111 -2.69 10.67 15.61
CA TYR A 111 -3.23 9.60 16.45
C TYR A 111 -4.47 9.01 15.80
N VAL A 112 -4.49 7.69 15.63
CA VAL A 112 -5.68 6.97 15.13
C VAL A 112 -6.35 6.32 16.32
N ALA A 113 -7.52 6.83 16.70
CA ALA A 113 -8.27 6.33 17.84
C ALA A 113 -8.72 4.87 17.61
N GLY A 114 -8.68 4.08 18.66
CA GLY A 114 -9.13 2.69 18.62
C GLY A 114 -8.07 1.68 18.16
N VAL A 115 -6.88 2.13 17.76
CA VAL A 115 -5.79 1.22 17.38
C VAL A 115 -4.98 0.84 18.61
N ASP A 116 -5.08 -0.40 19.04
CA ASP A 116 -4.42 -0.95 20.22
C ASP A 116 -3.63 -2.24 19.95
N LYS A 117 -3.53 -2.63 18.67
CA LYS A 117 -2.87 -3.87 18.24
C LYS A 117 -1.38 -3.66 17.96
N SER A 118 -0.60 -4.73 18.02
CA SER A 118 0.79 -4.73 17.57
C SER A 118 0.88 -4.56 16.05
N ALA A 119 2.07 -4.17 15.55
CA ALA A 119 2.29 -4.02 14.11
C ALA A 119 1.98 -5.31 13.32
N SER A 120 2.39 -6.47 13.82
CA SER A 120 2.10 -7.75 13.17
C SER A 120 0.62 -8.09 13.15
N GLU A 121 -0.12 -7.79 14.21
CA GLU A 121 -1.57 -7.99 14.28
C GLU A 121 -2.31 -7.07 13.31
N ILE A 122 -1.87 -5.82 13.18
CA ILE A 122 -2.46 -4.84 12.24
C ILE A 122 -2.24 -5.30 10.79
N ILE A 123 -1.05 -5.76 10.45
CA ILE A 123 -0.75 -6.27 9.11
C ILE A 123 -1.61 -7.51 8.82
N GLU A 124 -1.74 -8.42 9.76
CA GLU A 124 -2.58 -9.61 9.61
C GLU A 124 -4.05 -9.24 9.40
N ASP A 125 -4.57 -8.29 10.17
CA ASP A 125 -5.93 -7.77 10.02
C ASP A 125 -6.16 -7.16 8.63
N ALA A 126 -5.21 -6.36 8.14
CA ALA A 126 -5.27 -5.78 6.79
C ALA A 126 -5.28 -6.86 5.70
N LEU A 127 -4.41 -7.87 5.83
CA LEU A 127 -4.33 -8.97 4.86
C LEU A 127 -5.61 -9.81 4.83
N GLU A 128 -6.18 -10.08 5.98
CA GLU A 128 -7.44 -10.82 6.08
C GLU A 128 -8.61 -10.02 5.47
N HIS A 129 -8.65 -8.72 5.68
CA HIS A 129 -9.64 -7.87 5.05
C HIS A 129 -9.49 -7.85 3.51
N ILE A 130 -8.27 -7.74 3.01
CA ILE A 130 -7.98 -7.82 1.56
C ILE A 130 -8.46 -9.16 0.99
N ARG A 131 -8.18 -10.26 1.68
CA ARG A 131 -8.66 -11.58 1.30
C ARG A 131 -10.19 -11.61 1.18
N SER A 132 -10.88 -11.05 2.14
CA SER A 132 -12.35 -10.99 2.13
C SER A 132 -12.91 -10.21 0.94
N LEU A 133 -12.22 -9.16 0.51
CA LEU A 133 -12.61 -8.38 -0.68
C LEU A 133 -12.43 -9.19 -1.98
N ALA A 134 -11.48 -10.12 -2.00
CA ALA A 134 -11.23 -10.98 -3.16
C ALA A 134 -12.29 -12.07 -3.35
N GLU A 135 -13.01 -12.40 -2.30
CA GLU A 135 -14.04 -13.46 -2.31
C GLU A 135 -15.43 -12.98 -2.73
N VAL A 136 -15.60 -11.68 -2.93
CA VAL A 136 -16.89 -11.10 -3.30
C VAL A 136 -17.12 -11.15 -4.79
#